data_d94a80eb37b1a1d36713b81ee94f4782
#
_entry.id   d94a80eb37b1a1d36713b81ee94f4782
#
_cell.length_a   1.000
_cell.length_b   1.000
_cell.length_c   1.000
_cell.angle_alpha   90.00
_cell.angle_beta   90.00
_cell.angle_gamma   90.00
#
_symmetry.space_group_name_H-M   'P 1'
#
loop_
_entity.id
_entity.type
_entity.pdbx_description
1 polymer ?
#
loop_
_entity_poly.entity_id
_entity_poly.type
_entity_poly.pdbx_seq_one_letter_code
_entity_poly.pdbx_strand_id
1 'polypeptide(L)'
;MGATASPSRSPLRSDGFDVLYFGAVDWSHTWQRPQQIASRLAAQGRVVYVDPIGLRRLRLSDAPRLVRRLRGNGGLPAAIPEGISLIPSHAATLAAGLRAPSEWTARLVASAVRRALAEARVEHPVIWAGTPSPAVVAALDGLPSRLLVYDCLDAVT
;
A
#
# COMPACT_ATOMS: atom_id res chain seq x y z
N MET A 1 -23.93 -34.15 -13.02
CA MET A 1 -22.83 -34.03 -12.04
C MET A 1 -21.69 -33.32 -12.73
N GLY A 2 -21.62 -31.98 -12.64
CA GLY A 2 -20.59 -31.17 -13.26
C GLY A 2 -19.61 -30.72 -12.19
N ALA A 3 -18.38 -31.20 -12.24
CA ALA A 3 -17.31 -30.76 -11.38
C ALA A 3 -16.85 -29.36 -11.86
N THR A 4 -17.09 -28.33 -11.05
CA THR A 4 -16.52 -27.02 -11.24
C THR A 4 -15.03 -27.10 -10.89
N ALA A 5 -14.19 -27.10 -11.93
CA ALA A 5 -12.74 -26.99 -11.78
C ALA A 5 -12.41 -25.63 -11.18
N SER A 6 -11.87 -25.61 -9.96
CA SER A 6 -11.24 -24.43 -9.37
C SER A 6 -10.12 -23.94 -10.29
N PRO A 7 -10.00 -22.64 -10.54
CA PRO A 7 -8.88 -22.12 -11.31
C PRO A 7 -7.57 -22.46 -10.57
N SER A 8 -6.71 -23.23 -11.19
CA SER A 8 -5.39 -23.55 -10.70
C SER A 8 -4.59 -22.25 -10.55
N ARG A 9 -4.22 -21.90 -9.32
CA ARG A 9 -3.25 -20.83 -9.07
C ARG A 9 -1.96 -21.18 -9.82
N SER A 10 -1.63 -20.39 -10.82
CA SER A 10 -0.34 -20.47 -11.49
C SER A 10 0.77 -20.38 -10.44
N PRO A 11 1.76 -21.29 -10.44
CA PRO A 11 2.90 -21.16 -9.55
C PRO A 11 3.60 -19.84 -9.88
N LEU A 12 3.67 -18.93 -8.89
CA LEU A 12 4.42 -17.70 -8.99
C LEU A 12 5.85 -18.05 -9.41
N ARG A 13 6.35 -17.40 -10.46
CA ARG A 13 7.66 -17.67 -11.03
C ARG A 13 8.74 -17.58 -9.94
N SER A 14 9.60 -18.59 -9.86
CA SER A 14 10.67 -18.70 -8.86
C SER A 14 11.75 -17.60 -8.94
N ASP A 15 11.75 -16.79 -10.01
CA ASP A 15 12.74 -15.75 -10.28
C ASP A 15 12.16 -14.32 -10.11
N GLY A 16 10.91 -14.20 -9.67
CA GLY A 16 10.26 -12.91 -9.41
C GLY A 16 10.79 -12.26 -8.14
N PHE A 17 10.71 -10.93 -8.08
CA PHE A 17 10.96 -10.17 -6.86
C PHE A 17 9.65 -9.59 -6.33
N ASP A 18 9.45 -9.71 -5.03
CA ASP A 18 8.29 -9.13 -4.37
C ASP A 18 8.54 -7.65 -4.05
N VAL A 19 7.50 -6.85 -4.06
CA VAL A 19 7.59 -5.39 -3.90
C VAL A 19 6.68 -4.92 -2.78
N LEU A 20 7.22 -4.08 -1.90
CA LEU A 20 6.48 -3.22 -0.99
C LEU A 20 6.45 -1.81 -1.59
N TYR A 21 5.29 -1.38 -2.07
CA TYR A 21 5.13 -0.11 -2.80
C TYR A 21 4.41 0.92 -1.94
N PHE A 22 5.09 1.97 -1.50
CA PHE A 22 4.45 3.13 -0.87
C PHE A 22 3.99 4.11 -1.95
N GLY A 23 2.69 4.11 -2.21
CA GLY A 23 2.08 4.92 -3.25
C GLY A 23 2.04 6.41 -2.92
N ALA A 24 2.12 7.25 -3.94
CA ALA A 24 1.88 8.70 -3.85
C ALA A 24 0.40 9.05 -4.00
N VAL A 25 -0.43 8.12 -4.48
CA VAL A 25 -1.87 8.29 -4.68
C VAL A 25 -2.64 7.10 -4.15
N ASP A 26 -3.88 7.34 -3.67
CA ASP A 26 -4.79 6.27 -3.26
C ASP A 26 -5.07 5.34 -4.44
N TRP A 27 -5.13 4.03 -4.20
CA TRP A 27 -5.46 3.06 -5.25
C TRP A 27 -6.80 3.36 -5.93
N SER A 28 -7.76 3.84 -5.17
CA SER A 28 -9.11 4.19 -5.65
C SER A 28 -9.18 5.53 -6.40
N HIS A 29 -8.09 6.25 -6.52
CA HIS A 29 -8.02 7.50 -7.27
C HIS A 29 -7.99 7.26 -8.78
N THR A 30 -8.04 8.34 -9.58
CA THR A 30 -7.82 8.29 -11.02
C THR A 30 -6.54 7.52 -11.34
N TRP A 31 -6.60 6.63 -12.33
CA TRP A 31 -5.50 5.76 -12.74
C TRP A 31 -4.27 6.57 -13.18
N GLN A 32 -3.20 6.44 -12.44
CA GLN A 32 -1.96 7.20 -12.63
C GLN A 32 -0.74 6.28 -12.67
N ARG A 33 0.45 6.88 -12.83
CA ARG A 33 1.73 6.17 -12.92
C ARG A 33 1.98 5.17 -11.77
N PRO A 34 1.72 5.48 -10.48
CA PRO A 34 1.94 4.52 -9.40
C PRO A 34 1.16 3.23 -9.55
N GLN A 35 -0.14 3.30 -9.88
CA GLN A 35 -0.96 2.11 -10.10
C GLN A 35 -0.50 1.32 -11.34
N GLN A 36 -0.07 2.02 -12.40
CA GLN A 36 0.45 1.39 -13.62
C GLN A 36 1.75 0.62 -13.32
N ILE A 37 2.67 1.21 -12.57
CA ILE A 37 3.91 0.56 -12.16
C ILE A 37 3.61 -0.65 -11.29
N ALA A 38 2.81 -0.48 -10.24
CA ALA A 38 2.44 -1.56 -9.32
C ALA A 38 1.78 -2.74 -10.07
N SER A 39 0.88 -2.45 -11.03
CA SER A 39 0.24 -3.49 -11.83
C SER A 39 1.21 -4.24 -12.74
N ARG A 40 2.21 -3.56 -13.30
CA ARG A 40 3.25 -4.22 -14.11
C ARG A 40 4.19 -5.06 -13.25
N LEU A 41 4.52 -4.60 -12.05
CA LEU A 41 5.33 -5.35 -11.10
C LEU A 41 4.58 -6.59 -10.60
N ALA A 42 3.26 -6.50 -10.43
CA ALA A 42 2.42 -7.64 -10.02
C ALA A 42 2.40 -8.79 -11.05
N ALA A 43 2.73 -8.50 -12.31
CA ALA A 43 2.91 -9.56 -13.32
C ALA A 43 4.21 -10.37 -13.13
N GLN A 44 5.16 -9.87 -12.32
CA GLN A 44 6.47 -10.49 -12.10
C GLN A 44 6.63 -11.06 -10.69
N GLY A 45 5.89 -10.54 -9.70
CA GLY A 45 5.94 -10.97 -8.31
C GLY A 45 4.75 -10.45 -7.53
N ARG A 46 4.77 -10.62 -6.21
CA ARG A 46 3.73 -10.09 -5.33
C ARG A 46 3.99 -8.62 -5.02
N VAL A 47 2.94 -7.82 -5.01
CA VAL A 47 3.02 -6.40 -4.67
C VAL A 47 2.14 -6.12 -3.46
N VAL A 48 2.72 -5.59 -2.40
CA VAL A 48 1.99 -5.01 -1.29
C VAL A 48 1.98 -3.50 -1.52
N TYR A 49 0.83 -2.97 -1.93
CA TYR A 49 0.65 -1.54 -2.19
C TYR A 49 0.08 -0.85 -0.96
N VAL A 50 0.76 0.17 -0.51
CA VAL A 50 0.37 1.00 0.64
C VAL A 50 -0.14 2.34 0.13
N ASP A 51 -1.39 2.65 0.40
CA ASP A 51 -1.96 3.96 0.06
C ASP A 51 -1.20 5.09 0.79
N PRO A 52 -1.20 6.33 0.26
CA PRO A 52 -0.46 7.45 0.82
C PRO A 52 -0.73 7.68 2.30
N ILE A 53 0.33 7.87 3.07
CA ILE A 53 0.27 8.03 4.51
C ILE A 53 0.74 9.44 4.88
N GLY A 54 -0.11 10.18 5.59
CA GLY A 54 0.29 11.43 6.23
C GLY A 54 0.53 12.62 5.30
N LEU A 55 0.21 12.51 4.00
CA LEU A 55 0.38 13.60 3.04
C LEU A 55 -0.66 14.71 3.17
N ARG A 56 -1.78 14.46 3.84
CA ARG A 56 -2.88 15.40 3.93
C ARG A 56 -3.37 15.54 5.37
N ARG A 57 -3.39 16.76 5.88
CA ARG A 57 -4.10 17.05 7.12
C ARG A 57 -5.60 16.81 6.88
N LEU A 58 -6.23 15.97 7.71
CA LEU A 58 -7.66 15.80 7.69
C LEU A 58 -8.33 17.12 8.04
N ARG A 59 -9.25 17.58 7.21
CA ARG A 59 -10.14 18.69 7.50
C ARG A 59 -11.46 18.12 8.05
N LEU A 60 -12.17 18.89 8.86
CA LEU A 60 -13.50 18.50 9.35
C LEU A 60 -14.47 18.18 8.20
N SER A 61 -14.29 18.81 7.03
CA SER A 61 -15.01 18.50 5.80
C SER A 61 -14.76 17.11 5.24
N ASP A 62 -13.70 16.41 5.66
CA ASP A 62 -13.40 15.06 5.21
C ASP A 62 -14.10 13.96 6.04
N ALA A 63 -14.66 14.36 7.20
CA ALA A 63 -15.32 13.43 8.13
C ALA A 63 -16.42 12.55 7.47
N PRO A 64 -17.33 13.08 6.64
CA PRO A 64 -18.36 12.26 5.99
C PRO A 64 -17.78 11.22 5.03
N ARG A 65 -16.70 11.56 4.33
CA ARG A 65 -15.99 10.64 3.42
C ARG A 65 -15.29 9.54 4.20
N LEU A 66 -14.68 9.90 5.33
CA LEU A 66 -13.99 8.96 6.22
C LEU A 66 -14.98 7.97 6.84
N VAL A 67 -16.10 8.46 7.38
CA VAL A 67 -17.16 7.61 7.95
C VAL A 67 -17.74 6.67 6.89
N ARG A 68 -17.96 7.15 5.66
CA ARG A 68 -18.46 6.31 4.57
C ARG A 68 -17.45 5.21 4.20
N ARG A 69 -16.16 5.51 4.19
CA ARG A 69 -15.09 4.52 3.96
C ARG A 69 -15.00 3.50 5.09
N LEU A 70 -15.06 3.94 6.35
CA LEU A 70 -15.05 3.05 7.53
C LEU A 70 -16.26 2.10 7.59
N ARG A 71 -17.41 2.53 7.08
CA ARG A 71 -18.61 1.71 6.99
C ARG A 71 -18.64 0.73 5.81
N GLY A 72 -17.54 0.62 5.07
CA GLY A 72 -17.49 -0.26 3.89
C GLY A 72 -18.29 0.23 2.67
N ASN A 73 -19.00 1.39 2.79
CA ASN A 73 -19.81 1.98 1.73
C ASN A 73 -19.01 2.89 0.77
N GLY A 74 -17.72 3.03 0.97
CA GLY A 74 -16.82 3.55 -0.06
C GLY A 74 -16.65 2.45 -1.09
N GLY A 75 -17.20 2.63 -2.31
CA GLY A 75 -17.16 1.63 -3.36
C GLY A 75 -15.83 0.90 -3.40
N LEU A 76 -15.88 -0.41 -3.61
CA LEU A 76 -14.68 -1.21 -3.82
C LEU A 76 -13.78 -0.46 -4.82
N PRO A 77 -12.49 -0.34 -4.55
CA PRO A 77 -11.57 0.25 -5.52
C PRO A 77 -11.76 -0.46 -6.86
N ALA A 78 -11.55 0.26 -7.95
CA ALA A 78 -11.43 -0.34 -9.28
C ALA A 78 -10.66 -1.66 -9.13
N ALA A 79 -11.14 -2.72 -9.77
CA ALA A 79 -10.67 -4.09 -9.56
C ALA A 79 -9.15 -4.13 -9.28
N ILE A 80 -8.79 -4.61 -8.10
CA ILE A 80 -7.38 -4.76 -7.73
C ILE A 80 -6.84 -5.92 -8.57
N PRO A 81 -5.80 -5.72 -9.38
CA PRO A 81 -5.20 -6.79 -10.15
C PRO A 81 -4.72 -7.95 -9.28
N GLU A 82 -4.75 -9.15 -9.83
CA GLU A 82 -4.16 -10.32 -9.18
C GLU A 82 -2.68 -10.05 -8.85
N GLY A 83 -2.23 -10.51 -7.69
CA GLY A 83 -0.86 -10.29 -7.21
C GLY A 83 -0.66 -9.00 -6.42
N ILE A 84 -1.69 -8.14 -6.29
CA ILE A 84 -1.62 -6.94 -5.46
C ILE A 84 -2.42 -7.12 -4.17
N SER A 85 -1.76 -6.88 -3.05
CA SER A 85 -2.38 -6.73 -1.73
C SER A 85 -2.40 -5.25 -1.36
N LEU A 86 -3.58 -4.69 -1.09
CA LEU A 86 -3.75 -3.27 -0.79
C LEU A 86 -3.81 -3.03 0.72
N ILE A 87 -2.98 -2.11 1.22
CA ILE A 87 -3.09 -1.57 2.57
C ILE A 87 -3.71 -0.17 2.47
N PRO A 88 -4.98 -0.01 2.86
CA PRO A 88 -5.64 1.28 2.81
C PRO A 88 -5.10 2.23 3.88
N SER A 89 -4.96 3.50 3.55
CA SER A 89 -4.41 4.55 4.44
C SER A 89 -5.28 4.91 5.65
N HIS A 90 -6.49 4.33 5.79
CA HIS A 90 -7.52 4.84 6.71
C HIS A 90 -7.07 4.90 8.17
N ALA A 91 -6.45 3.84 8.68
CA ALA A 91 -6.02 3.83 10.10
C ALA A 91 -4.86 4.81 10.35
N ALA A 92 -3.90 4.87 9.42
CA ALA A 92 -2.77 5.77 9.52
C ALA A 92 -3.17 7.23 9.30
N THR A 93 -4.14 7.48 8.41
CA THR A 93 -4.69 8.82 8.16
C THR A 93 -5.49 9.34 9.36
N LEU A 94 -6.25 8.47 10.05
CA LEU A 94 -6.93 8.80 11.30
C LEU A 94 -5.94 9.20 12.39
N ALA A 95 -4.90 8.40 12.60
CA ALA A 95 -3.87 8.68 13.59
C ALA A 95 -3.14 10.01 13.30
N ALA A 96 -2.78 10.25 12.04
CA ALA A 96 -2.15 11.50 11.61
C ALA A 96 -3.08 12.72 11.74
N GLY A 97 -4.38 12.53 11.44
CA GLY A 97 -5.40 13.58 11.54
C GLY A 97 -5.73 13.99 12.97
N LEU A 98 -5.60 13.08 13.93
CA LEU A 98 -5.78 13.30 15.36
C LEU A 98 -4.55 13.94 16.02
N ARG A 99 -3.56 14.42 15.25
CA ARG A 99 -2.29 14.94 15.76
C ARG A 99 -1.53 13.90 16.62
N ALA A 100 -1.74 12.63 16.36
CA ALA A 100 -0.94 11.59 17.00
C ALA A 100 0.54 11.85 16.70
N PRO A 101 1.45 11.60 17.65
CA PRO A 101 2.87 11.70 17.42
C PRO A 101 3.27 10.90 16.17
N SER A 102 4.18 11.42 15.36
CA SER A 102 4.65 10.79 14.12
C SER A 102 5.12 9.34 14.34
N GLU A 103 5.69 9.06 15.51
CA GLU A 103 6.12 7.73 15.94
C GLU A 103 4.96 6.74 16.07
N TRP A 104 3.80 7.17 16.61
CA TRP A 104 2.62 6.30 16.70
C TRP A 104 2.08 5.94 15.33
N THR A 105 1.99 6.92 14.45
CA THR A 105 1.57 6.72 13.06
C THR A 105 2.54 5.76 12.37
N ALA A 106 3.84 5.96 12.52
CA ALA A 106 4.87 5.10 11.97
C ALA A 106 4.76 3.65 12.49
N ARG A 107 4.56 3.46 13.80
CA ARG A 107 4.37 2.12 14.40
C ARG A 107 3.12 1.41 13.88
N LEU A 108 2.01 2.12 13.73
CA LEU A 108 0.78 1.57 13.15
C LEU A 108 0.99 1.13 11.71
N VAL A 109 1.63 1.97 10.90
CA VAL A 109 1.98 1.65 9.52
C VAL A 109 2.91 0.46 9.44
N ALA A 110 4.00 0.48 10.20
CA ALA A 110 4.97 -0.61 10.23
C ALA A 110 4.32 -1.94 10.68
N SER A 111 3.39 -1.90 11.63
CA SER A 111 2.63 -3.08 12.05
C SER A 111 1.71 -3.60 10.94
N ALA A 112 0.97 -2.71 10.27
CA ALA A 112 0.09 -3.07 9.17
C ALA A 112 0.89 -3.65 7.98
N VAL A 113 2.03 -3.02 7.67
CA VAL A 113 2.94 -3.49 6.62
C VAL A 113 3.49 -4.87 6.95
N ARG A 114 4.06 -5.07 8.16
CA ARG A 114 4.57 -6.39 8.56
C ARG A 114 3.51 -7.48 8.47
N ARG A 115 2.29 -7.19 8.91
CA ARG A 115 1.18 -8.13 8.81
C ARG A 115 0.84 -8.47 7.35
N ALA A 116 0.72 -7.46 6.48
CA ALA A 116 0.41 -7.67 5.07
C ALA A 116 1.54 -8.42 4.34
N LEU A 117 2.80 -8.14 4.65
CA LEU A 117 3.94 -8.90 4.12
C LEU A 117 3.86 -10.38 4.54
N ALA A 118 3.55 -10.65 5.82
CA ALA A 118 3.40 -12.01 6.33
C ALA A 118 2.22 -12.73 5.66
N GLU A 119 1.06 -12.09 5.52
CA GLU A 119 -0.12 -12.64 4.83
C GLU A 119 0.17 -12.92 3.35
N ALA A 120 0.93 -12.04 2.69
CA ALA A 120 1.39 -12.21 1.31
C ALA A 120 2.60 -13.16 1.19
N ARG A 121 3.18 -13.64 2.29
CA ARG A 121 4.40 -14.46 2.34
C ARG A 121 5.59 -13.80 1.64
N VAL A 122 5.77 -12.52 1.90
CA VAL A 122 6.86 -11.69 1.36
C VAL A 122 7.88 -11.46 2.47
N GLU A 123 9.11 -11.94 2.31
CA GLU A 123 10.14 -11.88 3.34
C GLU A 123 11.11 -10.71 3.13
N HIS A 124 11.65 -10.57 1.93
CA HIS A 124 12.65 -9.57 1.57
C HIS A 124 12.23 -8.79 0.33
N PRO A 125 11.24 -7.88 0.43
CA PRO A 125 10.75 -7.12 -0.73
C PRO A 125 11.80 -6.12 -1.24
N VAL A 126 11.66 -5.75 -2.50
CA VAL A 126 12.12 -4.46 -2.98
C VAL A 126 11.18 -3.39 -2.43
N ILE A 127 11.69 -2.45 -1.66
CA ILE A 127 10.87 -1.34 -1.17
C ILE A 127 10.89 -0.22 -2.21
N TRP A 128 9.70 0.15 -2.69
CA TRP A 128 9.51 1.26 -3.63
C TRP A 128 8.79 2.41 -2.93
N ALA A 129 9.51 3.49 -2.66
CA ALA A 129 8.96 4.67 -2.00
C ALA A 129 8.65 5.76 -3.04
N GLY A 130 7.37 5.94 -3.34
CA GLY A 130 6.87 7.01 -4.22
C GLY A 130 6.61 8.34 -3.50
N THR A 131 6.80 8.38 -2.17
CA THR A 131 6.54 9.58 -1.37
C THR A 131 7.52 9.68 -0.21
N PRO A 132 8.25 10.80 -0.08
CA PRO A 132 9.14 11.05 1.05
C PRO A 132 8.37 11.58 2.26
N SER A 133 7.52 10.77 2.87
CA SER A 133 6.81 11.15 4.09
C SER A 133 7.63 10.72 5.32
N PRO A 134 7.74 11.55 6.37
CA PRO A 134 8.40 11.14 7.62
C PRO A 134 7.81 9.86 8.21
N ALA A 135 6.49 9.64 8.05
CA ALA A 135 5.84 8.42 8.50
C ALA A 135 6.26 7.19 7.69
N VAL A 136 6.50 7.35 6.38
CA VAL A 136 7.04 6.28 5.53
C VAL A 136 8.47 5.98 5.95
N VAL A 137 9.33 6.99 6.05
CA VAL A 137 10.73 6.82 6.47
C VAL A 137 10.83 6.09 7.81
N ALA A 138 10.05 6.51 8.80
CA ALA A 138 10.02 5.86 10.11
C ALA A 138 9.41 4.44 10.06
N ALA A 139 8.49 4.17 9.14
CA ALA A 139 7.93 2.83 8.96
C ALA A 139 8.89 1.86 8.26
N LEU A 140 9.86 2.39 7.51
CA LEU A 140 10.90 1.58 6.85
C LEU A 140 11.94 1.06 7.84
N ASP A 141 12.08 1.72 9.00
CA ASP A 141 13.04 1.31 10.02
C ASP A 141 12.73 -0.11 10.53
N GLY A 142 13.72 -0.98 10.45
CA GLY A 142 13.61 -2.38 10.85
C GLY A 142 12.76 -3.27 9.92
N LEU A 143 12.40 -2.82 8.69
CA LEU A 143 11.83 -3.70 7.68
C LEU A 143 12.93 -4.41 6.89
N PRO A 144 12.89 -5.74 6.77
CA PRO A 144 13.82 -6.46 5.91
C PRO A 144 13.56 -6.06 4.44
N SER A 145 14.63 -5.77 3.70
CA SER A 145 14.52 -5.41 2.29
C SER A 145 15.74 -5.86 1.49
N ARG A 146 15.53 -6.18 0.21
CA ARG A 146 16.64 -6.44 -0.74
C ARG A 146 17.21 -5.15 -1.30
N LEU A 147 16.34 -4.16 -1.52
CA LEU A 147 16.69 -2.90 -2.16
C LEU A 147 15.65 -1.85 -1.75
N LEU A 148 16.10 -0.62 -1.56
CA LEU A 148 15.24 0.55 -1.42
C LEU A 148 15.35 1.41 -2.69
N VAL A 149 14.23 1.62 -3.36
CA VAL A 149 14.08 2.51 -4.51
C VAL A 149 13.29 3.73 -4.09
N TYR A 150 13.83 4.90 -4.31
CA TYR A 150 13.09 6.16 -4.16
C TYR A 150 12.71 6.68 -5.55
N ASP A 151 11.40 6.76 -5.81
CA ASP A 151 10.85 7.29 -7.06
C ASP A 151 10.50 8.78 -6.87
N CYS A 152 11.43 9.64 -7.22
CA CYS A 152 11.23 11.08 -7.17
C CYS A 152 10.33 11.52 -8.34
N LEU A 153 9.03 11.63 -8.07
CA LEU A 153 8.04 12.03 -9.08
C LEU A 153 8.10 13.53 -9.41
N ASP A 154 8.39 14.36 -8.39
CA ASP A 154 8.49 15.80 -8.52
C ASP A 154 9.63 16.34 -7.66
N ALA A 155 10.30 17.40 -8.14
CA ALA A 155 11.22 18.14 -7.30
C ALA A 155 10.41 18.84 -6.19
N VAL A 156 10.64 18.44 -4.96
CA VAL A 156 10.06 19.14 -3.79
C VAL A 156 10.85 20.43 -3.62
N THR A 157 10.30 21.55 -4.11
CA THR A 157 10.82 22.91 -3.89
C THR A 157 10.21 23.50 -2.62
#